data_9ec409b7fc0d35d76c79f86f97323596
#
_entry.id   9ec409b7fc0d35d76c79f86f97323596
#
_cell.length_a   1.000
_cell.length_b   1.000
_cell.length_c   1.000
_cell.angle_alpha   90.00
_cell.angle_beta   90.00
_cell.angle_gamma   90.00
#
_symmetry.space_group_name_H-M   'P 1'
#
loop_
_entity.id
_entity.type
_entity.pdbx_description
1 polymer ?
#
loop_
_entity_poly.entity_id
_entity_poly.type
_entity_poly.pdbx_seq_one_letter_code
_entity_poly.pdbx_strand_id
1 'polypeptide(L)'
;LIGFALVGFGVIAYESRVRRAMTVADVQKATLGPVLGAIPAIHTVTGQPTPELALAEEAIEKTRANLVQQFARPGGKVVLVTSALLDEGRTFLARELALSFARAGAQTLLADFDLRNPSMHEPFEVPNEVGFCELLTGEADLPTAARILPFGIALLPAGQWSDVVRQYLSADRLATVLGALGEPDEHHDAEGCSKGDRQFSLD
;
A
#
# COMPACT_ATOMS: atom_id res chain seq x y z
N LEU A 1 53.51 -6.40 2.57
CA LEU A 1 52.91 -6.30 1.25
C LEU A 1 51.93 -7.45 0.96
N ILE A 2 52.33 -8.73 1.18
CA ILE A 2 51.49 -9.91 0.93
C ILE A 2 50.22 -9.91 1.80
N GLY A 3 50.31 -9.53 3.08
CA GLY A 3 49.16 -9.46 3.99
C GLY A 3 48.08 -8.45 3.53
N PHE A 4 48.50 -7.28 3.03
CA PHE A 4 47.56 -6.27 2.49
C PHE A 4 46.88 -6.76 1.20
N ALA A 5 47.61 -7.49 0.35
CA ALA A 5 47.07 -8.07 -0.87
C ALA A 5 46.01 -9.15 -0.59
N LEU A 6 46.24 -9.98 0.43
CA LEU A 6 45.26 -11.02 0.85
C LEU A 6 43.99 -10.42 1.46
N VAL A 7 44.12 -9.38 2.30
CA VAL A 7 42.96 -8.69 2.86
C VAL A 7 42.17 -7.97 1.74
N GLY A 8 42.84 -7.26 0.85
CA GLY A 8 42.21 -6.62 -0.29
C GLY A 8 41.48 -7.59 -1.21
N PHE A 9 42.11 -8.73 -1.51
CA PHE A 9 41.48 -9.79 -2.29
C PHE A 9 40.29 -10.41 -1.58
N GLY A 10 40.37 -10.60 -0.24
CA GLY A 10 39.27 -11.09 0.57
C GLY A 10 38.07 -10.16 0.57
N VAL A 11 38.30 -8.84 0.68
CA VAL A 11 37.24 -7.84 0.61
C VAL A 11 36.61 -7.81 -0.78
N ILE A 12 37.38 -7.79 -1.85
CA ILE A 12 36.87 -7.81 -3.23
C ILE A 12 36.11 -9.11 -3.51
N ALA A 13 36.59 -10.25 -3.05
CA ALA A 13 35.92 -11.53 -3.21
C ALA A 13 34.61 -11.59 -2.39
N TYR A 14 34.57 -10.98 -1.21
CA TYR A 14 33.36 -10.85 -0.41
C TYR A 14 32.35 -9.94 -1.07
N GLU A 15 32.75 -8.74 -1.51
CA GLU A 15 31.84 -7.81 -2.22
C GLU A 15 31.32 -8.39 -3.53
N SER A 16 32.13 -9.14 -4.27
CA SER A 16 31.70 -9.80 -5.50
C SER A 16 30.71 -10.94 -5.27
N ARG A 17 30.67 -11.52 -4.06
CA ARG A 17 29.68 -12.51 -3.65
C ARG A 17 28.37 -11.91 -3.18
N VAL A 18 28.40 -10.71 -2.59
CA VAL A 18 27.21 -9.97 -2.18
C VAL A 18 26.68 -9.23 -3.42
N ARG A 19 25.90 -9.93 -4.24
CA ARG A 19 25.22 -9.32 -5.39
C ARG A 19 24.16 -8.35 -4.87
N ARG A 20 24.54 -7.09 -4.70
CA ARG A 20 23.58 -6.02 -4.45
C ARG A 20 22.97 -5.61 -5.79
N ALA A 21 21.65 -5.60 -5.87
CA ALA A 21 20.96 -5.01 -7.00
C ALA A 21 21.20 -3.49 -6.96
N MET A 22 22.02 -2.98 -7.85
CA MET A 22 22.39 -1.56 -7.92
C MET A 22 21.59 -0.82 -9.00
N THR A 23 21.02 -1.56 -9.93
CA THR A 23 20.27 -0.99 -11.05
C THR A 23 18.96 -1.72 -11.29
N VAL A 24 18.01 -1.03 -11.95
CA VAL A 24 16.73 -1.63 -12.38
C VAL A 24 16.98 -2.87 -13.25
N ALA A 25 18.04 -2.85 -14.08
CA ALA A 25 18.41 -3.98 -14.92
C ALA A 25 18.86 -5.22 -14.12
N ASP A 26 19.50 -5.03 -12.96
CA ASP A 26 19.89 -6.13 -12.06
C ASP A 26 18.66 -6.78 -11.43
N VAL A 27 17.67 -5.94 -11.03
CA VAL A 27 16.40 -6.41 -10.49
C VAL A 27 15.63 -7.20 -11.56
N GLN A 28 15.51 -6.66 -12.79
CA GLN A 28 14.83 -7.34 -13.89
C GLN A 28 15.41 -8.72 -14.22
N LYS A 29 16.73 -8.88 -14.08
CA LYS A 29 17.40 -10.19 -14.29
C LYS A 29 17.17 -11.17 -13.13
N ALA A 30 16.93 -10.65 -11.93
CA ALA A 30 16.78 -11.46 -10.73
C ALA A 30 15.32 -11.83 -10.43
N THR A 31 14.35 -11.06 -10.94
CA THR A 31 12.91 -11.25 -10.70
C THR A 31 12.24 -11.95 -11.88
N LEU A 32 11.25 -12.78 -11.58
CA LEU A 32 10.40 -13.44 -12.58
C LEU A 32 9.25 -12.52 -13.09
N GLY A 33 9.13 -11.32 -12.54
CA GLY A 33 8.07 -10.37 -12.85
C GLY A 33 8.57 -9.06 -13.47
N PRO A 34 7.68 -8.27 -14.09
CA PRO A 34 8.05 -6.98 -14.64
C PRO A 34 8.41 -5.99 -13.52
N VAL A 35 9.37 -5.12 -13.75
CA VAL A 35 9.63 -3.96 -12.91
C VAL A 35 8.63 -2.87 -13.29
N LEU A 36 7.71 -2.55 -12.40
CA LEU A 36 6.64 -1.58 -12.63
C LEU A 36 7.10 -0.14 -12.45
N GLY A 37 8.07 0.09 -11.57
CA GLY A 37 8.61 1.41 -11.30
C GLY A 37 9.81 1.35 -10.37
N ALA A 38 10.50 2.48 -10.23
CA ALA A 38 11.54 2.71 -9.26
C ALA A 38 11.22 4.01 -8.53
N ILE A 39 11.06 3.93 -7.22
CA ILE A 39 10.71 5.07 -6.37
C ILE A 39 11.98 5.50 -5.63
N PRO A 40 12.37 6.78 -5.71
CA PRO A 40 13.55 7.26 -5.00
C PRO A 40 13.35 7.15 -3.49
N ALA A 41 14.43 6.91 -2.77
CA ALA A 41 14.42 6.96 -1.31
C ALA A 41 14.17 8.39 -0.84
N ILE A 42 13.24 8.58 0.10
CA ILE A 42 12.94 9.87 0.70
C ILE A 42 13.66 9.92 2.04
N HIS A 43 14.57 10.86 2.19
CA HIS A 43 15.41 10.97 3.39
C HIS A 43 14.87 11.98 4.39
N THR A 44 13.91 12.81 4.00
CA THR A 44 13.38 13.90 4.84
C THR A 44 11.85 13.84 4.87
N VAL A 45 11.30 13.53 6.04
CA VAL A 45 9.84 13.62 6.29
C VAL A 45 9.58 14.85 7.16
N THR A 46 9.78 16.04 6.60
CA THR A 46 9.56 17.31 7.33
C THR A 46 8.20 17.96 7.03
N GLY A 47 7.29 17.28 6.36
CA GLY A 47 5.97 17.83 6.01
C GLY A 47 6.01 19.01 5.01
N GLN A 48 7.19 19.42 4.56
CA GLN A 48 7.35 20.44 3.53
C GLN A 48 7.55 19.77 2.16
N PRO A 49 7.04 20.37 1.08
CA PRO A 49 7.26 19.86 -0.27
C PRO A 49 8.75 19.96 -0.61
N THR A 50 9.42 18.81 -0.68
CA THR A 50 10.82 18.71 -1.12
C THR A 50 10.86 18.24 -2.57
N PRO A 51 11.92 18.57 -3.33
CA PRO A 51 12.11 18.03 -4.69
C PRO A 51 12.11 16.50 -4.73
N GLU A 52 12.59 15.84 -3.66
CA GLU A 52 12.60 14.38 -3.52
C GLU A 52 11.17 13.82 -3.42
N LEU A 53 10.28 14.50 -2.67
CA LEU A 53 8.89 14.11 -2.55
C LEU A 53 8.17 14.23 -3.91
N ALA A 54 8.37 15.32 -4.64
CA ALA A 54 7.77 15.49 -5.96
C ALA A 54 8.24 14.43 -6.97
N LEU A 55 9.52 14.03 -6.92
CA LEU A 55 10.05 12.94 -7.74
C LEU A 55 9.45 11.59 -7.35
N ALA A 56 9.24 11.36 -6.05
CA ALA A 56 8.60 10.14 -5.58
C ALA A 56 7.11 10.08 -6.00
N GLU A 57 6.39 11.18 -5.91
CA GLU A 57 5.00 11.29 -6.37
C GLU A 57 4.90 10.98 -7.87
N GLU A 58 5.76 11.57 -8.71
CA GLU A 58 5.82 11.30 -10.14
C GLU A 58 6.13 9.80 -10.42
N ALA A 59 7.06 9.21 -9.67
CA ALA A 59 7.39 7.81 -9.80
C ALA A 59 6.23 6.89 -9.41
N ILE A 60 5.44 7.26 -8.39
CA ILE A 60 4.23 6.55 -7.96
C ILE A 60 3.14 6.64 -9.03
N GLU A 61 2.91 7.81 -9.62
CA GLU A 61 1.95 7.98 -10.72
C GLU A 61 2.32 7.09 -11.93
N LYS A 62 3.59 7.04 -12.29
CA LYS A 62 4.08 6.13 -13.34
C LYS A 62 3.88 4.66 -12.96
N THR A 63 4.15 4.31 -11.71
CA THR A 63 3.97 2.94 -11.20
C THR A 63 2.49 2.55 -11.25
N ARG A 64 1.58 3.44 -10.84
CA ARG A 64 0.14 3.24 -10.97
C ARG A 64 -0.28 3.02 -12.43
N ALA A 65 0.19 3.87 -13.34
CA ALA A 65 -0.15 3.74 -14.75
C ALA A 65 0.32 2.38 -15.33
N ASN A 66 1.54 1.96 -15.00
CA ASN A 66 2.07 0.67 -15.41
C ASN A 66 1.29 -0.50 -14.78
N LEU A 67 0.87 -0.37 -13.52
CA LEU A 67 0.07 -1.37 -12.82
C LEU A 67 -1.31 -1.54 -13.47
N VAL A 68 -1.97 -0.42 -13.83
CA VAL A 68 -3.26 -0.44 -14.54
C VAL A 68 -3.17 -1.20 -15.87
N GLN A 69 -2.06 -1.06 -16.59
CA GLN A 69 -1.84 -1.79 -17.84
C GLN A 69 -1.73 -3.32 -17.63
N GLN A 70 -1.38 -3.77 -16.42
CA GLN A 70 -1.35 -5.20 -16.08
C GLN A 70 -2.74 -5.76 -15.74
N PHE A 71 -3.73 -4.90 -15.50
CA PHE A 71 -5.09 -5.31 -15.18
C PHE A 71 -5.83 -5.78 -16.44
N ALA A 72 -5.66 -7.05 -16.78
CA ALA A 72 -6.20 -7.63 -18.02
C ALA A 72 -7.74 -7.76 -18.05
N ARG A 73 -8.43 -7.63 -16.93
CA ARG A 73 -9.89 -7.87 -16.81
C ARG A 73 -10.59 -6.68 -16.14
N PRO A 74 -11.83 -6.36 -16.51
CA PRO A 74 -12.66 -5.42 -15.76
C PRO A 74 -13.01 -5.97 -14.36
N GLY A 75 -13.51 -5.10 -13.47
CA GLY A 75 -13.91 -5.43 -12.10
C GLY A 75 -12.86 -5.00 -11.06
N GLY A 76 -13.18 -5.20 -9.80
CA GLY A 76 -12.33 -4.86 -8.66
C GLY A 76 -10.95 -5.51 -8.75
N LYS A 77 -9.93 -4.80 -8.30
CA LYS A 77 -8.53 -5.25 -8.28
C LYS A 77 -7.98 -5.23 -6.88
N VAL A 78 -7.30 -6.30 -6.51
CA VAL A 78 -6.57 -6.38 -5.25
C VAL A 78 -5.08 -6.28 -5.55
N VAL A 79 -4.42 -5.32 -4.92
CA VAL A 79 -2.98 -5.11 -5.02
C VAL A 79 -2.37 -5.35 -3.65
N LEU A 80 -1.52 -6.37 -3.54
CA LEU A 80 -0.77 -6.65 -2.31
C LEU A 80 0.60 -5.98 -2.39
N VAL A 81 0.87 -5.09 -1.43
CA VAL A 81 2.19 -4.46 -1.26
C VAL A 81 2.95 -5.19 -0.16
N THR A 82 4.08 -5.75 -0.51
CA THR A 82 4.96 -6.48 0.42
C THR A 82 6.42 -6.14 0.19
N SER A 83 7.30 -6.50 1.12
CA SER A 83 8.75 -6.32 1.01
C SER A 83 9.49 -7.48 1.67
N ALA A 84 10.77 -7.63 1.34
CA ALA A 84 11.62 -8.68 1.89
C ALA A 84 12.11 -8.35 3.31
N LEU A 85 12.35 -7.07 3.61
CA LEU A 85 12.87 -6.60 4.88
C LEU A 85 11.91 -5.61 5.54
N LEU A 86 12.12 -5.33 6.81
CA LEU A 86 11.46 -4.25 7.52
C LEU A 86 11.97 -2.90 7.01
N ASP A 87 11.16 -1.87 7.19
CA ASP A 87 11.51 -0.47 6.87
C ASP A 87 11.86 -0.19 5.40
N GLU A 88 11.39 -1.01 4.46
CA GLU A 88 11.54 -0.79 3.01
C GLU A 88 10.45 0.12 2.40
N GLY A 89 9.69 0.83 3.23
CA GLY A 89 8.70 1.81 2.78
C GLY A 89 7.37 1.23 2.29
N ARG A 90 6.99 0.01 2.71
CA ARG A 90 5.70 -0.63 2.33
C ARG A 90 4.49 0.25 2.61
N THR A 91 4.40 0.75 3.86
CA THR A 91 3.29 1.60 4.32
C THR A 91 3.22 2.89 3.50
N PHE A 92 4.36 3.53 3.24
CA PHE A 92 4.45 4.71 2.39
C PHE A 92 3.97 4.40 0.97
N LEU A 93 4.51 3.35 0.34
CA LEU A 93 4.14 2.97 -1.02
C LEU A 93 2.64 2.63 -1.15
N ALA A 94 2.11 1.82 -0.22
CA ALA A 94 0.71 1.43 -0.24
C ALA A 94 -0.21 2.65 -0.10
N ARG A 95 0.10 3.55 0.83
CA ARG A 95 -0.63 4.81 1.05
C ARG A 95 -0.62 5.70 -0.19
N GLU A 96 0.55 6.01 -0.71
CA GLU A 96 0.68 6.93 -1.85
C GLU A 96 0.08 6.35 -3.13
N LEU A 97 0.20 5.03 -3.32
CA LEU A 97 -0.42 4.35 -4.45
C LEU A 97 -1.96 4.40 -4.34
N ALA A 98 -2.52 4.16 -3.16
CA ALA A 98 -3.96 4.28 -2.92
C ALA A 98 -4.46 5.72 -3.16
N LEU A 99 -3.73 6.73 -2.67
CA LEU A 99 -4.03 8.13 -2.93
C LEU A 99 -3.96 8.46 -4.43
N SER A 100 -2.98 7.92 -5.14
CA SER A 100 -2.84 8.09 -6.59
C SER A 100 -4.02 7.48 -7.35
N PHE A 101 -4.50 6.28 -6.96
CA PHE A 101 -5.69 5.67 -7.54
C PHE A 101 -6.96 6.50 -7.28
N ALA A 102 -7.14 6.99 -6.07
CA ALA A 102 -8.29 7.81 -5.71
C ALA A 102 -8.30 9.15 -6.45
N ARG A 103 -7.14 9.82 -6.58
CA ARG A 103 -7.00 11.05 -7.40
C ARG A 103 -7.33 10.79 -8.87
N ALA A 104 -7.10 9.57 -9.36
CA ALA A 104 -7.49 9.15 -10.71
C ALA A 104 -8.97 8.76 -10.84
N GLY A 105 -9.77 8.93 -9.78
CA GLY A 105 -11.21 8.66 -9.76
C GLY A 105 -11.59 7.21 -9.46
N ALA A 106 -10.63 6.35 -9.07
CA ALA A 106 -10.93 4.99 -8.69
C ALA A 106 -11.42 4.93 -7.23
N GLN A 107 -12.53 4.23 -7.00
CA GLN A 107 -12.93 3.85 -5.64
C GLN A 107 -11.86 2.94 -5.05
N THR A 108 -11.27 3.33 -3.93
CA THR A 108 -10.09 2.67 -3.40
C THR A 108 -10.26 2.34 -1.93
N LEU A 109 -10.10 1.05 -1.60
CA LEU A 109 -9.99 0.59 -0.22
C LEU A 109 -8.51 0.33 0.08
N LEU A 110 -7.99 1.03 1.08
CA LEU A 110 -6.66 0.81 1.64
C LEU A 110 -6.81 -0.02 2.92
N ALA A 111 -6.27 -1.23 2.95
CA ALA A 111 -6.37 -2.13 4.09
C ALA A 111 -5.00 -2.39 4.71
N ASP A 112 -4.90 -2.27 6.03
CA ASP A 112 -3.69 -2.58 6.79
C ASP A 112 -3.72 -4.03 7.26
N PHE A 113 -2.87 -4.87 6.65
CA PHE A 113 -2.69 -6.27 7.00
C PHE A 113 -1.45 -6.54 7.86
N ASP A 114 -0.74 -5.50 8.29
CA ASP A 114 0.30 -5.67 9.30
C ASP A 114 -0.33 -5.69 10.70
N LEU A 115 -0.96 -6.82 11.03
CA LEU A 115 -1.74 -7.00 12.26
C LEU A 115 -0.89 -6.95 13.52
N ARG A 116 0.43 -7.15 13.40
CA ARG A 116 1.35 -7.14 14.54
C ARG A 116 1.95 -5.79 14.83
N ASN A 117 2.12 -4.99 13.79
CA ASN A 117 2.75 -3.68 13.89
C ASN A 117 2.03 -2.66 12.99
N PRO A 118 0.71 -2.47 13.21
CA PRO A 118 -0.11 -1.63 12.34
C PRO A 118 0.36 -0.18 12.41
N SER A 119 0.44 0.47 11.26
CA SER A 119 0.90 1.87 11.19
C SER A 119 0.13 2.70 10.15
N MET A 120 -0.76 2.06 9.37
CA MET A 120 -1.47 2.76 8.30
C MET A 120 -2.51 3.77 8.81
N HIS A 121 -3.02 3.57 10.01
CA HIS A 121 -3.99 4.46 10.66
C HIS A 121 -3.37 5.79 11.13
N GLU A 122 -2.08 5.82 11.47
CA GLU A 122 -1.39 6.99 12.02
C GLU A 122 -1.38 8.19 11.06
N PRO A 123 -0.97 8.06 9.77
CA PRO A 123 -0.94 9.19 8.84
C PRO A 123 -2.30 9.80 8.53
N PHE A 124 -3.38 9.09 8.82
CA PHE A 124 -4.75 9.54 8.60
C PHE A 124 -5.46 9.96 9.90
N GLU A 125 -4.77 9.89 11.04
CA GLU A 125 -5.30 10.23 12.36
C GLU A 125 -6.60 9.46 12.69
N VAL A 126 -6.68 8.19 12.25
CA VAL A 126 -7.84 7.31 12.43
C VAL A 126 -7.57 6.37 13.61
N PRO A 127 -8.56 6.13 14.51
CA PRO A 127 -8.44 5.12 15.55
C PRO A 127 -8.24 3.72 14.96
N ASN A 128 -7.40 2.90 15.63
CA ASN A 128 -7.17 1.50 15.28
C ASN A 128 -7.91 0.52 16.22
N GLU A 129 -9.08 0.90 16.71
CA GLU A 129 -9.87 0.10 17.66
C GLU A 129 -10.69 -0.97 16.97
N VAL A 130 -11.26 -0.65 15.81
CA VAL A 130 -12.07 -1.55 14.98
C VAL A 130 -11.50 -1.54 13.57
N GLY A 131 -11.24 -2.73 13.02
CA GLY A 131 -10.64 -2.87 11.71
C GLY A 131 -10.73 -4.30 11.15
N PHE A 132 -9.68 -4.73 10.47
CA PHE A 132 -9.63 -6.04 9.84
C PHE A 132 -9.74 -7.21 10.85
N CYS A 133 -9.17 -7.07 12.05
CA CYS A 133 -9.25 -8.11 13.08
C CYS A 133 -10.70 -8.39 13.48
N GLU A 134 -11.49 -7.35 13.74
CA GLU A 134 -12.89 -7.44 14.13
C GLU A 134 -13.78 -7.91 12.97
N LEU A 135 -13.44 -7.52 11.74
CA LEU A 135 -14.08 -8.05 10.53
C LEU A 135 -13.80 -9.54 10.36
N LEU A 136 -12.57 -9.98 10.62
CA LEU A 136 -12.17 -11.39 10.51
C LEU A 136 -12.87 -12.26 11.54
N THR A 137 -13.01 -11.79 12.78
CA THR A 137 -13.72 -12.51 13.85
C THR A 137 -15.25 -12.47 13.71
N GLY A 138 -15.77 -11.52 12.93
CA GLY A 138 -17.20 -11.28 12.75
C GLY A 138 -17.80 -10.39 13.84
N GLU A 139 -16.98 -9.70 14.61
CA GLU A 139 -17.40 -8.71 15.61
C GLU A 139 -17.82 -7.38 15.01
N ALA A 140 -17.35 -7.09 13.78
CA ALA A 140 -17.74 -5.93 13.00
C ALA A 140 -18.02 -6.32 11.54
N ASP A 141 -18.86 -5.54 10.89
CA ASP A 141 -19.05 -5.55 9.43
C ASP A 141 -18.13 -4.54 8.73
N LEU A 142 -18.04 -4.61 7.41
CA LEU A 142 -17.17 -3.72 6.63
C LEU A 142 -17.52 -2.23 6.79
N PRO A 143 -18.81 -1.81 6.74
CA PRO A 143 -19.17 -0.41 6.96
C PRO A 143 -18.77 0.13 8.34
N THR A 144 -18.76 -0.71 9.36
CA THR A 144 -18.32 -0.34 10.71
C THR A 144 -16.80 -0.31 10.84
N ALA A 145 -16.12 -1.26 10.21
CA ALA A 145 -14.66 -1.40 10.31
C ALA A 145 -13.92 -0.41 9.41
N ALA A 146 -14.43 -0.13 8.20
CA ALA A 146 -13.82 0.82 7.28
C ALA A 146 -14.18 2.27 7.63
N ARG A 147 -13.26 3.18 7.34
CA ARG A 147 -13.43 4.63 7.53
C ARG A 147 -13.32 5.33 6.18
N ILE A 148 -14.35 6.06 5.80
CA ILE A 148 -14.30 6.87 4.58
C ILE A 148 -13.46 8.10 4.87
N LEU A 149 -12.42 8.28 4.09
CA LEU A 149 -11.49 9.39 4.17
C LEU A 149 -11.79 10.42 3.08
N PRO A 150 -11.27 11.66 3.19
CA PRO A 150 -11.25 12.59 2.07
C PRO A 150 -10.65 11.97 0.81
N PHE A 151 -10.99 12.52 -0.35
CA PHE A 151 -10.47 12.11 -1.68
C PHE A 151 -10.95 10.74 -2.20
N GLY A 152 -12.02 10.17 -1.63
CA GLY A 152 -12.60 8.92 -2.15
C GLY A 152 -11.81 7.64 -1.80
N ILE A 153 -11.06 7.69 -0.71
CA ILE A 153 -10.41 6.52 -0.11
C ILE A 153 -11.25 6.02 1.07
N ALA A 154 -11.43 4.71 1.16
CA ALA A 154 -11.82 4.05 2.40
C ALA A 154 -10.57 3.42 3.04
N LEU A 155 -10.38 3.60 4.34
CA LEU A 155 -9.32 2.96 5.12
C LEU A 155 -9.93 1.86 5.98
N LEU A 156 -9.39 0.65 5.87
CA LEU A 156 -9.64 -0.45 6.79
C LEU A 156 -8.38 -0.62 7.67
N PRO A 157 -8.41 -0.11 8.91
CA PRO A 157 -7.30 -0.30 9.84
C PRO A 157 -7.10 -1.78 10.18
N ALA A 158 -5.98 -2.13 10.79
CA ALA A 158 -5.72 -3.50 11.21
C ALA A 158 -6.67 -3.98 12.32
N GLY A 159 -7.11 -3.09 13.21
CA GLY A 159 -7.87 -3.45 14.41
C GLY A 159 -7.00 -3.97 15.53
N GLN A 160 -7.59 -4.66 16.49
CA GLN A 160 -6.92 -5.14 17.69
C GLN A 160 -6.48 -6.60 17.55
N TRP A 161 -5.17 -6.81 17.51
CA TRP A 161 -4.61 -8.15 17.46
C TRP A 161 -4.85 -8.90 18.78
N SER A 162 -5.31 -10.15 18.69
CA SER A 162 -5.51 -11.04 19.84
C SER A 162 -5.25 -12.51 19.46
N ASP A 163 -5.12 -13.38 20.47
CA ASP A 163 -5.01 -14.83 20.24
C ASP A 163 -6.28 -15.42 19.62
N VAL A 164 -7.43 -14.77 19.80
CA VAL A 164 -8.68 -15.13 19.14
C VAL A 164 -8.56 -14.88 17.64
N VAL A 165 -8.12 -13.70 17.23
CA VAL A 165 -7.90 -13.37 15.81
C VAL A 165 -6.99 -14.39 15.13
N ARG A 166 -5.93 -14.84 15.84
CA ARG A 166 -5.02 -15.87 15.31
C ARG A 166 -5.72 -17.19 14.96
N GLN A 167 -6.76 -17.58 15.69
CA GLN A 167 -7.54 -18.79 15.42
C GLN A 167 -8.41 -18.65 14.15
N TYR A 168 -8.83 -17.44 13.82
CA TYR A 168 -9.62 -17.15 12.63
C TYR A 168 -8.75 -16.94 11.35
N LEU A 169 -7.43 -16.84 11.49
CA LEU A 169 -6.51 -16.72 10.35
C LEU A 169 -6.37 -18.07 9.62
N SER A 170 -7.45 -18.50 8.98
CA SER A 170 -7.45 -19.64 8.07
C SER A 170 -7.55 -19.18 6.62
N ALA A 171 -7.04 -19.98 5.68
CA ALA A 171 -7.08 -19.65 4.26
C ALA A 171 -8.52 -19.43 3.75
N ASP A 172 -9.47 -20.26 4.19
CA ASP A 172 -10.88 -20.18 3.79
C ASP A 172 -11.55 -18.91 4.33
N ARG A 173 -11.27 -18.55 5.57
CA ARG A 173 -11.84 -17.33 6.17
C ARG A 173 -11.26 -16.07 5.51
N LEU A 174 -9.94 -16.06 5.28
CA LEU A 174 -9.30 -14.97 4.55
C LEU A 174 -9.85 -14.84 3.13
N ALA A 175 -10.02 -15.94 2.40
CA ALA A 175 -10.61 -15.91 1.07
C ALA A 175 -12.03 -15.35 1.08
N THR A 176 -12.85 -15.70 2.07
CA THR A 176 -14.21 -15.17 2.23
C THR A 176 -14.20 -13.66 2.47
N VAL A 177 -13.40 -13.20 3.42
CA VAL A 177 -13.32 -11.77 3.76
C VAL A 177 -12.72 -10.96 2.60
N LEU A 178 -11.63 -11.43 1.98
CA LEU A 178 -11.02 -10.77 0.83
C LEU A 178 -11.95 -10.76 -0.39
N GLY A 179 -12.73 -11.82 -0.60
CA GLY A 179 -13.76 -11.86 -1.62
C GLY A 179 -14.80 -10.76 -1.43
N ALA A 180 -15.32 -10.61 -0.23
CA ALA A 180 -16.28 -9.56 0.12
C ALA A 180 -15.69 -8.14 -0.04
N LEU A 181 -14.39 -7.95 0.22
CA LEU A 181 -13.71 -6.65 0.00
C LEU A 181 -13.51 -6.31 -1.49
N GLY A 182 -13.48 -7.33 -2.36
CA GLY A 182 -13.26 -7.15 -3.80
C GLY A 182 -14.53 -6.97 -4.63
N GLU A 183 -15.70 -7.19 -4.05
CA GLU A 183 -16.98 -6.96 -4.71
C GLU A 183 -17.36 -5.48 -4.54
N PRO A 184 -17.66 -4.75 -5.64
CA PRO A 184 -18.21 -3.40 -5.51
C PRO A 184 -19.57 -3.52 -4.83
N ASP A 185 -19.76 -2.75 -3.76
CA ASP A 185 -21.05 -2.63 -3.07
C ASP A 185 -22.09 -2.08 -4.06
N GLU A 186 -23.01 -2.94 -4.53
CA GLU A 186 -24.13 -2.53 -5.39
C GLU A 186 -25.17 -1.66 -4.62
N HIS A 187 -24.97 -1.40 -3.34
CA HIS A 187 -25.94 -0.73 -2.47
C HIS A 187 -25.62 0.73 -2.12
N HIS A 188 -24.58 1.36 -2.69
CA HIS A 188 -24.28 2.77 -2.36
C HIS A 188 -24.71 3.80 -3.40
N ASP A 189 -25.46 3.38 -4.42
CA ASP A 189 -25.91 4.28 -5.51
C ASP A 189 -27.39 4.61 -5.41
N ALA A 190 -27.97 4.96 -4.32
CA ALA A 190 -29.33 5.47 -4.45
C ALA A 190 -29.98 6.19 -3.28
N GLU A 191 -29.34 6.79 -2.30
CA GLU A 191 -30.11 7.79 -1.52
C GLU A 191 -29.17 8.72 -0.76
N GLY A 192 -28.89 9.91 -1.34
CA GLY A 192 -28.28 10.96 -0.55
C GLY A 192 -27.53 12.09 -1.24
N CYS A 193 -27.55 12.19 -2.56
CA CYS A 193 -27.09 13.44 -3.19
C CYS A 193 -28.27 14.23 -3.77
N SER A 194 -29.05 14.86 -2.87
CA SER A 194 -29.97 15.90 -3.25
C SER A 194 -29.22 17.05 -3.92
N LYS A 195 -29.63 17.35 -5.15
CA LYS A 195 -29.25 18.57 -5.87
C LYS A 195 -29.59 19.79 -5.00
N GLY A 196 -28.58 20.38 -4.39
CA GLY A 196 -28.68 21.62 -3.62
C GLY A 196 -27.45 22.48 -3.91
N ASP A 197 -27.65 23.46 -4.75
CA ASP A 197 -26.94 24.74 -4.83
C ASP A 197 -25.42 24.77 -4.88
N ARG A 198 -24.87 24.64 -6.10
CA ARG A 198 -23.61 25.27 -6.46
C ARG A 198 -23.90 26.64 -7.13
N GLN A 199 -24.04 27.66 -6.33
CA GLN A 199 -23.78 29.04 -6.75
C GLN A 199 -22.45 29.45 -6.14
N PHE A 200 -21.36 29.28 -6.91
CA PHE A 200 -20.14 30.05 -6.68
C PHE A 200 -20.31 31.37 -7.40
N SER A 201 -20.53 32.45 -6.65
CA SER A 201 -20.39 33.82 -7.11
C SER A 201 -18.89 34.14 -7.05
N LEU A 202 -18.35 34.52 -8.21
CA LEU A 202 -17.08 35.21 -8.32
C LEU A 202 -17.36 36.71 -8.14
N ASP A 203 -16.82 37.29 -7.10
CA ASP A 203 -16.46 38.70 -6.99
C ASP A 203 -15.06 38.80 -6.40
#